data_f82566bbc61b63ac8fd3ef8de3f9c03e
#
_entry.id   f82566bbc61b63ac8fd3ef8de3f9c03e
#
_cell.length_a   1.000
_cell.length_b   1.000
_cell.length_c   1.000
_cell.angle_alpha   90.00
_cell.angle_beta   90.00
_cell.angle_gamma   90.00
#
_symmetry.space_group_name_H-M   'P 1'
#
loop_
_entity.id
_entity.type
_entity.pdbx_description
1 polymer ?
#
loop_
_entity_poly.entity_id
_entity_poly.type
_entity_poly.pdbx_seq_one_letter_code
_entity_poly.pdbx_strand_id
1 'polypeptide(L)'
;MFKSELLTQGFSTLLNNPQALLFATFGVMLGIVIGALPGLTATMGVAILLPFTYGMEPVSGLLMICGVFFGGVYGGSITAILLKIPGTPAAAATAIDGYELTKQGKAGLALSAATFSSFSGGMLSIIVLMFLSPVLASWALKFSASESFALATFGLSIIASISGESLIKGLIAGVGGLLIATIGLDPMGGFPRFTGGFVELMNVPFIPVMIGLFAASEAFRSMEQNQQIRQGAKVAIGSLLLPWQTLRRIALTILRSSGLGVFIGMIPGAGADIAAFVAYNETRRFSKTPENFGKGEIKAVASCEAGANGCTGGALLPMLTLGIPGDAVTAIMLGALTLQGMQPGPLMFTDHGDMVYTLFVGMIFCYFMLLVLGLLSLKVIGNVVKIPGNILTPMILALCVVGTYALNNSLFDVGIMLIAGVVGYFMQKGGYPASPVVLALIMGPMAESNFRRALSLSGGSLDFLYTRPITLALLTLAAFTLLTPIIRKIMRLRRQ
;
A
#
# COMPACT_ATOMS: atom_id res chain seq x y z
N MET A 1 -13.75 -22.21 2.56
CA MET A 1 -13.46 -22.95 1.33
C MET A 1 -13.68 -22.03 0.13
N PHE A 2 -12.87 -22.14 -0.92
CA PHE A 2 -13.07 -21.43 -2.17
C PHE A 2 -14.44 -21.77 -2.78
N LYS A 3 -15.24 -20.76 -3.10
CA LYS A 3 -16.60 -20.95 -3.64
C LYS A 3 -16.59 -20.56 -5.12
N SER A 4 -16.51 -21.56 -6.02
CA SER A 4 -16.52 -21.34 -7.47
C SER A 4 -17.79 -20.63 -7.95
N GLU A 5 -18.93 -20.86 -7.30
CA GLU A 5 -20.22 -20.20 -7.60
C GLU A 5 -20.13 -18.69 -7.39
N LEU A 6 -19.52 -18.23 -6.29
CA LEU A 6 -19.33 -16.81 -6.02
C LEU A 6 -18.37 -16.17 -7.03
N LEU A 7 -17.40 -16.91 -7.56
CA LEU A 7 -16.51 -16.39 -8.61
C LEU A 7 -17.26 -16.16 -9.93
N THR A 8 -18.08 -17.13 -10.35
CA THR A 8 -18.92 -16.96 -11.56
C THR A 8 -19.93 -15.86 -11.40
N GLN A 9 -20.54 -15.74 -10.21
CA GLN A 9 -21.44 -14.63 -9.87
C GLN A 9 -20.68 -13.29 -9.89
N GLY A 10 -19.50 -13.22 -9.27
CA GLY A 10 -18.67 -12.00 -9.29
C GLY A 10 -18.32 -11.56 -10.71
N PHE A 11 -18.01 -12.51 -11.59
CA PHE A 11 -17.74 -12.22 -12.99
C PHE A 11 -18.99 -11.66 -13.71
N SER A 12 -20.15 -12.28 -13.52
CA SER A 12 -21.40 -11.78 -14.10
C SER A 12 -21.82 -10.42 -13.54
N THR A 13 -21.66 -10.21 -12.23
CA THR A 13 -21.94 -8.92 -11.58
C THR A 13 -21.05 -7.82 -12.14
N LEU A 14 -19.76 -8.08 -12.29
CA LEU A 14 -18.81 -7.10 -12.84
C LEU A 14 -19.11 -6.76 -14.30
N LEU A 15 -19.43 -7.75 -15.13
CA LEU A 15 -19.79 -7.52 -16.54
C LEU A 15 -21.08 -6.71 -16.69
N ASN A 16 -22.03 -6.90 -15.79
CA ASN A 16 -23.30 -6.16 -15.76
C ASN A 16 -23.17 -4.78 -15.09
N ASN A 17 -21.97 -4.45 -14.56
CA ASN A 17 -21.67 -3.15 -13.95
C ASN A 17 -20.60 -2.40 -14.76
N PRO A 18 -20.97 -1.77 -15.89
CA PRO A 18 -20.01 -1.04 -16.73
C PRO A 18 -19.39 0.15 -16.00
N GLN A 19 -20.07 0.69 -15.00
CA GLN A 19 -19.55 1.77 -14.16
C GLN A 19 -18.33 1.30 -13.34
N ALA A 20 -18.37 0.11 -12.76
CA ALA A 20 -17.24 -0.46 -12.03
C ALA A 20 -16.02 -0.68 -12.94
N LEU A 21 -16.25 -1.18 -14.17
CA LEU A 21 -15.18 -1.34 -15.17
C LEU A 21 -14.57 -0.01 -15.61
N LEU A 22 -15.39 1.02 -15.76
CA LEU A 22 -14.97 2.36 -16.13
C LEU A 22 -14.11 2.98 -15.01
N PHE A 23 -14.57 2.92 -13.75
CA PHE A 23 -13.82 3.46 -12.64
C PHE A 23 -12.55 2.66 -12.33
N ALA A 24 -12.55 1.34 -12.49
CA ALA A 24 -11.35 0.51 -12.43
C ALA A 24 -10.31 0.96 -13.48
N THR A 25 -10.73 1.16 -14.74
CA THR A 25 -9.88 1.65 -15.82
C THR A 25 -9.34 3.05 -15.54
N PHE A 26 -10.20 3.95 -15.08
CA PHE A 26 -9.83 5.31 -14.72
C PHE A 26 -8.84 5.33 -13.54
N GLY A 27 -9.06 4.49 -12.52
CA GLY A 27 -8.15 4.31 -11.40
C GLY A 27 -6.76 3.87 -11.85
N VAL A 28 -6.67 2.86 -12.73
CA VAL A 28 -5.39 2.40 -13.27
C VAL A 28 -4.68 3.51 -14.06
N MET A 29 -5.42 4.24 -14.89
CA MET A 29 -4.87 5.35 -15.67
C MET A 29 -4.31 6.46 -14.76
N LEU A 30 -5.09 6.88 -13.77
CA LEU A 30 -4.65 7.87 -12.78
C LEU A 30 -3.46 7.37 -11.98
N GLY A 31 -3.47 6.10 -11.56
CA GLY A 31 -2.35 5.47 -10.85
C GLY A 31 -1.07 5.54 -11.66
N ILE A 32 -1.10 5.15 -12.94
CA ILE A 32 0.07 5.23 -13.83
C ILE A 32 0.60 6.66 -13.93
N VAL A 33 -0.29 7.64 -14.08
CA VAL A 33 0.08 9.06 -14.15
C VAL A 33 0.70 9.53 -12.84
N ILE A 34 0.05 9.27 -11.69
CA ILE A 34 0.51 9.68 -10.37
C ILE A 34 1.87 9.04 -10.06
N GLY A 35 2.01 7.72 -10.29
CA GLY A 35 3.27 7.02 -10.06
C GLY A 35 4.41 7.50 -10.95
N ALA A 36 4.10 7.95 -12.18
CA ALA A 36 5.11 8.48 -13.10
C ALA A 36 5.54 9.92 -12.78
N LEU A 37 4.80 10.63 -11.95
CA LEU A 37 5.15 11.99 -11.53
C LEU A 37 6.13 11.92 -10.35
N PRO A 38 7.37 12.46 -10.49
CA PRO A 38 8.35 12.45 -9.41
C PRO A 38 7.81 13.17 -8.15
N GLY A 39 7.96 12.54 -7.00
CA GLY A 39 7.47 13.05 -5.72
C GLY A 39 6.04 12.63 -5.38
N LEU A 40 5.27 12.04 -6.31
CA LEU A 40 3.97 11.44 -6.03
C LEU A 40 4.13 9.93 -5.85
N THR A 41 3.51 9.39 -4.80
CA THR A 41 3.53 7.95 -4.52
C THR A 41 2.16 7.32 -4.75
N ALA A 42 2.10 6.00 -4.90
CA ALA A 42 0.83 5.28 -4.93
C ALA A 42 -0.01 5.55 -3.67
N THR A 43 0.66 5.67 -2.52
CA THR A 43 0.03 6.00 -1.22
C THR A 43 -0.67 7.35 -1.27
N MET A 44 -0.01 8.38 -1.82
CA MET A 44 -0.63 9.70 -2.00
C MET A 44 -1.81 9.64 -2.96
N GLY A 45 -1.63 8.94 -4.09
CA GLY A 45 -2.71 8.79 -5.08
C GLY A 45 -3.97 8.20 -4.47
N VAL A 46 -3.81 7.14 -3.70
CA VAL A 46 -4.92 6.50 -3.00
C VAL A 46 -5.52 7.44 -1.94
N ALA A 47 -4.67 8.14 -1.15
CA ALA A 47 -5.16 9.08 -0.13
C ALA A 47 -5.96 10.24 -0.71
N ILE A 48 -5.51 10.81 -1.84
CA ILE A 48 -6.18 11.93 -2.52
C ILE A 48 -7.52 11.49 -3.12
N LEU A 49 -7.55 10.28 -3.71
CA LEU A 49 -8.74 9.81 -4.42
C LEU A 49 -9.76 9.10 -3.52
N LEU A 50 -9.35 8.67 -2.33
CA LEU A 50 -10.23 8.02 -1.37
C LEU A 50 -11.54 8.80 -1.10
N PRO A 51 -11.52 10.11 -0.80
CA PRO A 51 -12.76 10.85 -0.54
C PRO A 51 -13.73 10.87 -1.72
N PHE A 52 -13.20 10.84 -2.95
CA PHE A 52 -14.02 10.87 -4.15
C PHE A 52 -14.78 9.55 -4.37
N THR A 53 -14.42 8.49 -3.66
CA THR A 53 -15.17 7.23 -3.67
C THR A 53 -16.37 7.24 -2.75
N TYR A 54 -16.49 8.26 -1.89
CA TYR A 54 -17.65 8.42 -1.01
C TYR A 54 -18.91 8.68 -1.84
N GLY A 55 -19.97 7.93 -1.55
CA GLY A 55 -21.22 8.01 -2.33
C GLY A 55 -21.20 7.27 -3.68
N MET A 56 -20.05 6.65 -4.07
CA MET A 56 -20.02 5.73 -5.19
C MET A 56 -20.57 4.35 -4.77
N GLU A 57 -21.00 3.59 -5.75
CA GLU A 57 -21.30 2.18 -5.52
C GLU A 57 -20.01 1.48 -5.02
N PRO A 58 -20.09 0.66 -3.93
CA PRO A 58 -18.92 0.15 -3.21
C PRO A 58 -17.89 -0.56 -4.08
N VAL A 59 -18.32 -1.44 -4.99
CA VAL A 59 -17.40 -2.16 -5.90
C VAL A 59 -16.65 -1.19 -6.81
N SER A 60 -17.37 -0.20 -7.35
CA SER A 60 -16.81 0.82 -8.26
C SER A 60 -15.76 1.68 -7.57
N GLY A 61 -16.06 2.16 -6.36
CA GLY A 61 -15.13 2.97 -5.57
C GLY A 61 -13.88 2.19 -5.18
N LEU A 62 -14.03 0.96 -4.70
CA LEU A 62 -12.90 0.12 -4.29
C LEU A 62 -12.03 -0.31 -5.47
N LEU A 63 -12.62 -0.65 -6.61
CA LEU A 63 -11.86 -0.98 -7.82
C LEU A 63 -11.10 0.22 -8.37
N MET A 64 -11.65 1.44 -8.27
CA MET A 64 -10.92 2.66 -8.60
C MET A 64 -9.68 2.80 -7.73
N ILE A 65 -9.79 2.63 -6.41
CA ILE A 65 -8.66 2.71 -5.48
C ILE A 65 -7.63 1.60 -5.73
N CYS A 66 -8.08 0.36 -5.97
CA CYS A 66 -7.19 -0.75 -6.36
C CYS A 66 -6.44 -0.42 -7.65
N GLY A 67 -7.12 0.14 -8.66
CA GLY A 67 -6.51 0.59 -9.90
C GLY A 67 -5.42 1.63 -9.69
N VAL A 68 -5.69 2.63 -8.83
CA VAL A 68 -4.69 3.65 -8.45
C VAL A 68 -3.49 3.01 -7.75
N PHE A 69 -3.71 2.07 -6.87
CA PHE A 69 -2.62 1.34 -6.19
C PHE A 69 -1.74 0.59 -7.19
N PHE A 70 -2.31 -0.26 -8.00
CA PHE A 70 -1.58 -1.09 -8.97
C PHE A 70 -0.89 -0.25 -10.02
N GLY A 71 -1.64 0.70 -10.61
CA GLY A 71 -1.10 1.66 -11.57
C GLY A 71 0.01 2.54 -11.00
N GLY A 72 -0.12 2.96 -9.74
CA GLY A 72 0.85 3.81 -9.04
C GLY A 72 2.17 3.09 -8.77
N VAL A 73 2.13 1.82 -8.37
CA VAL A 73 3.33 1.00 -8.16
C VAL A 73 4.10 0.84 -9.47
N TYR A 74 3.40 0.52 -10.57
CA TYR A 74 4.01 0.39 -11.90
C TYR A 74 4.49 1.74 -12.46
N GLY A 75 3.68 2.82 -12.34
CA GLY A 75 3.94 4.12 -12.97
C GLY A 75 5.30 4.70 -12.60
N GLY A 76 5.76 4.47 -11.36
CA GLY A 76 7.06 4.93 -10.87
C GLY A 76 8.25 4.39 -11.64
N SER A 77 8.13 3.20 -12.22
CA SER A 77 9.21 2.58 -12.99
C SER A 77 9.44 3.24 -14.35
N ILE A 78 8.44 3.93 -14.91
CA ILE A 78 8.56 4.60 -16.20
C ILE A 78 9.62 5.71 -16.12
N THR A 79 9.52 6.59 -15.14
CA THR A 79 10.50 7.67 -14.94
C THR A 79 11.81 7.16 -14.37
N ALA A 80 11.79 6.10 -13.59
CA ALA A 80 13.01 5.41 -13.15
C ALA A 80 13.84 4.89 -14.34
N ILE A 81 13.20 4.27 -15.32
CA ILE A 81 13.83 3.75 -16.53
C ILE A 81 14.28 4.87 -17.46
N LEU A 82 13.43 5.86 -17.71
CA LEU A 82 13.71 6.90 -18.70
C LEU A 82 14.68 7.97 -18.21
N LEU A 83 14.58 8.37 -16.93
CA LEU A 83 15.23 9.58 -16.40
C LEU A 83 16.16 9.28 -15.21
N LYS A 84 16.22 8.05 -14.72
CA LYS A 84 16.87 7.66 -13.45
C LYS A 84 16.27 8.39 -12.23
N ILE A 85 15.04 8.80 -12.33
CA ILE A 85 14.29 9.46 -11.26
C ILE A 85 13.15 8.50 -10.86
N PRO A 86 13.27 7.73 -9.78
CA PRO A 86 12.20 6.83 -9.36
C PRO A 86 10.98 7.65 -8.95
N GLY A 87 9.82 7.36 -9.53
CA GLY A 87 8.55 7.98 -9.16
C GLY A 87 8.02 7.44 -7.82
N THR A 88 8.34 6.18 -7.52
CA THR A 88 8.00 5.52 -6.26
C THR A 88 9.23 4.89 -5.62
N PRO A 89 9.28 4.65 -4.30
CA PRO A 89 10.41 4.00 -3.64
C PRO A 89 10.75 2.62 -4.23
N ALA A 90 9.73 1.83 -4.61
CA ALA A 90 9.91 0.53 -5.26
C ALA A 90 10.67 0.63 -6.59
N ALA A 91 10.41 1.68 -7.37
CA ALA A 91 11.04 1.92 -8.65
C ALA A 91 12.53 2.29 -8.56
N ALA A 92 13.05 2.59 -7.36
CA ALA A 92 14.46 2.84 -7.16
C ALA A 92 15.33 1.62 -7.51
N ALA A 93 14.85 0.42 -7.23
CA ALA A 93 15.52 -0.82 -7.64
C ALA A 93 15.52 -0.98 -9.17
N THR A 94 14.40 -0.67 -9.83
CA THR A 94 14.24 -0.72 -11.28
C THR A 94 15.16 0.28 -11.99
N ALA A 95 15.41 1.45 -11.38
CA ALA A 95 16.28 2.48 -11.93
C ALA A 95 17.74 2.01 -12.15
N ILE A 96 18.21 1.03 -11.36
CA ILE A 96 19.59 0.55 -11.38
C ILE A 96 19.98 0.04 -12.77
N ASP A 97 19.20 -0.87 -13.32
CA ASP A 97 19.44 -1.46 -14.63
C ASP A 97 18.58 -0.85 -15.75
N GLY A 98 17.37 -0.37 -15.41
CA GLY A 98 16.44 0.20 -16.37
C GLY A 98 16.98 1.45 -17.07
N TYR A 99 17.62 2.34 -16.33
CA TYR A 99 18.25 3.53 -16.90
C TYR A 99 19.51 3.19 -17.72
N GLU A 100 20.28 2.17 -17.34
CA GLU A 100 21.42 1.72 -18.13
C GLU A 100 20.99 1.15 -19.48
N LEU A 101 19.84 0.44 -19.52
CA LEU A 101 19.23 0.03 -20.81
C LEU A 101 18.79 1.23 -21.65
N THR A 102 18.28 2.28 -21.03
CA THR A 102 17.92 3.52 -21.72
C THR A 102 19.13 4.19 -22.36
N LYS A 103 20.27 4.27 -21.64
CA LYS A 103 21.53 4.78 -22.19
C LYS A 103 22.04 3.97 -23.38
N GLN A 104 21.75 2.66 -23.38
CA GLN A 104 22.09 1.76 -24.51
C GLN A 104 21.10 1.87 -25.68
N GLY A 105 20.14 2.81 -25.66
CA GLY A 105 19.11 2.95 -26.69
C GLY A 105 18.01 1.88 -26.65
N LYS A 106 17.91 1.11 -25.56
CA LYS A 106 16.96 0.01 -25.36
C LYS A 106 15.80 0.38 -24.41
N ALA A 107 15.43 1.65 -24.35
CA ALA A 107 14.37 2.14 -23.46
C ALA A 107 13.04 1.41 -23.66
N GLY A 108 12.60 1.22 -24.92
CA GLY A 108 11.37 0.51 -25.24
C GLY A 108 11.36 -0.93 -24.74
N LEU A 109 12.49 -1.65 -24.86
CA LEU A 109 12.64 -3.01 -24.37
C LEU A 109 12.52 -3.05 -22.83
N ALA A 110 13.17 -2.11 -22.12
CA ALA A 110 13.11 -2.04 -20.66
C ALA A 110 11.70 -1.72 -20.16
N LEU A 111 11.03 -0.74 -20.79
CA LEU A 111 9.66 -0.35 -20.47
C LEU A 111 8.65 -1.48 -20.72
N SER A 112 8.76 -2.15 -21.87
CA SER A 112 7.86 -3.28 -22.18
C SER A 112 8.08 -4.46 -21.24
N ALA A 113 9.34 -4.75 -20.88
CA ALA A 113 9.65 -5.78 -19.89
C ALA A 113 9.11 -5.40 -18.51
N ALA A 114 9.22 -4.13 -18.11
CA ALA A 114 8.66 -3.62 -16.86
C ALA A 114 7.14 -3.80 -16.84
N THR A 115 6.43 -3.33 -17.88
CA THR A 115 4.96 -3.44 -17.97
C THR A 115 4.49 -4.89 -17.90
N PHE A 116 5.11 -5.77 -18.69
CA PHE A 116 4.73 -7.18 -18.73
C PHE A 116 5.03 -7.88 -17.40
N SER A 117 6.15 -7.55 -16.76
CA SER A 117 6.53 -8.13 -15.46
C SER A 117 5.61 -7.65 -14.34
N SER A 118 5.21 -6.37 -14.34
CA SER A 118 4.24 -5.80 -13.41
C SER A 118 2.87 -6.45 -13.56
N PHE A 119 2.39 -6.58 -14.82
CA PHE A 119 1.16 -7.31 -15.12
C PHE A 119 1.21 -8.75 -14.59
N SER A 120 2.26 -9.49 -14.92
CA SER A 120 2.36 -10.91 -14.55
C SER A 120 2.51 -11.10 -13.04
N GLY A 121 3.32 -10.24 -12.39
CA GLY A 121 3.52 -10.27 -10.94
C GLY A 121 2.25 -9.98 -10.16
N GLY A 122 1.54 -8.93 -10.58
CA GLY A 122 0.28 -8.56 -10.00
C GLY A 122 -0.82 -9.60 -10.24
N MET A 123 -0.95 -10.10 -11.47
CA MET A 123 -1.90 -11.16 -11.80
C MET A 123 -1.71 -12.38 -10.91
N LEU A 124 -0.46 -12.85 -10.77
CA LEU A 124 -0.15 -13.97 -9.87
C LEU A 124 -0.53 -13.66 -8.42
N SER A 125 -0.28 -12.43 -7.96
CA SER A 125 -0.60 -12.04 -6.59
C SER A 125 -2.09 -12.02 -6.30
N ILE A 126 -2.91 -11.56 -7.26
CA ILE A 126 -4.38 -11.60 -7.10
C ILE A 126 -4.92 -13.03 -7.17
N ILE A 127 -4.33 -13.89 -8.00
CA ILE A 127 -4.69 -15.31 -8.02
C ILE A 127 -4.40 -15.94 -6.64
N VAL A 128 -3.21 -15.70 -6.08
CA VAL A 128 -2.88 -16.20 -4.73
C VAL A 128 -3.82 -15.60 -3.67
N LEU A 129 -4.10 -14.31 -3.73
CA LEU A 129 -5.07 -13.64 -2.86
C LEU A 129 -6.43 -14.33 -2.92
N MET A 130 -6.96 -14.59 -4.10
CA MET A 130 -8.27 -15.19 -4.33
C MET A 130 -8.39 -16.60 -3.73
N PHE A 131 -7.32 -17.41 -3.83
CA PHE A 131 -7.35 -18.79 -3.28
C PHE A 131 -7.01 -18.85 -1.79
N LEU A 132 -6.09 -18.00 -1.31
CA LEU A 132 -5.58 -18.10 0.06
C LEU A 132 -6.45 -17.32 1.05
N SER A 133 -7.09 -16.22 0.64
CA SER A 133 -7.86 -15.37 1.55
C SER A 133 -9.07 -16.08 2.19
N PRO A 134 -9.88 -16.90 1.49
CA PRO A 134 -10.98 -17.61 2.14
C PRO A 134 -10.50 -18.65 3.18
N VAL A 135 -9.33 -19.24 2.95
CA VAL A 135 -8.71 -20.18 3.90
C VAL A 135 -8.29 -19.46 5.17
N LEU A 136 -7.57 -18.34 5.03
CA LEU A 136 -7.15 -17.54 6.18
C LEU A 136 -8.33 -16.93 6.92
N ALA A 137 -9.34 -16.42 6.21
CA ALA A 137 -10.56 -15.89 6.82
C ALA A 137 -11.28 -16.96 7.64
N SER A 138 -11.37 -18.21 7.13
CA SER A 138 -12.00 -19.30 7.87
C SER A 138 -11.27 -19.69 9.16
N TRP A 139 -9.95 -19.52 9.21
CA TRP A 139 -9.16 -19.68 10.43
C TRP A 139 -9.36 -18.50 11.38
N ALA A 140 -9.39 -17.27 10.84
CA ALA A 140 -9.57 -16.06 11.62
C ALA A 140 -10.97 -15.96 12.27
N LEU A 141 -12.01 -16.58 11.68
CA LEU A 141 -13.34 -16.70 12.31
C LEU A 141 -13.33 -17.49 13.64
N LYS A 142 -12.29 -18.26 13.91
CA LYS A 142 -12.13 -18.97 15.18
C LYS A 142 -11.50 -18.10 16.28
N PHE A 143 -11.10 -16.89 15.94
CA PHE A 143 -10.48 -15.97 16.88
C PHE A 143 -11.53 -15.37 17.82
N SER A 144 -11.25 -15.40 19.11
CA SER A 144 -12.00 -14.68 20.13
C SER A 144 -11.40 -13.29 20.37
N ALA A 145 -11.90 -12.57 21.35
CA ALA A 145 -11.39 -11.26 21.73
C ALA A 145 -9.89 -11.30 22.11
N SER A 146 -9.42 -12.37 22.76
CA SER A 146 -8.00 -12.53 23.11
C SER A 146 -7.09 -12.69 21.91
N GLU A 147 -7.48 -13.52 20.92
CA GLU A 147 -6.72 -13.68 19.68
C GLU A 147 -6.76 -12.39 18.84
N SER A 148 -7.91 -11.72 18.81
CA SER A 148 -8.06 -10.43 18.10
C SER A 148 -7.20 -9.31 18.74
N PHE A 149 -7.11 -9.28 20.08
CA PHE A 149 -6.18 -8.40 20.79
C PHE A 149 -4.72 -8.71 20.44
N ALA A 150 -4.34 -9.98 20.52
CA ALA A 150 -2.98 -10.41 20.19
C ALA A 150 -2.61 -10.10 18.74
N LEU A 151 -3.57 -10.25 17.82
CA LEU A 151 -3.42 -9.93 16.41
C LEU A 151 -3.22 -8.42 16.19
N ALA A 152 -4.03 -7.57 16.83
CA ALA A 152 -3.87 -6.12 16.78
C ALA A 152 -2.53 -5.67 17.40
N THR A 153 -2.12 -6.29 18.50
CA THR A 153 -0.81 -6.06 19.15
C THR A 153 0.34 -6.48 18.23
N PHE A 154 0.21 -7.61 17.55
CA PHE A 154 1.17 -8.03 16.52
C PHE A 154 1.22 -7.01 15.37
N GLY A 155 0.06 -6.55 14.86
CA GLY A 155 -0.03 -5.47 13.88
C GLY A 155 0.70 -4.20 14.34
N LEU A 156 0.50 -3.77 15.59
CA LEU A 156 1.21 -2.62 16.16
C LEU A 156 2.72 -2.87 16.30
N SER A 157 3.15 -4.09 16.60
CA SER A 157 4.58 -4.41 16.72
C SER A 157 5.36 -4.21 15.41
N ILE A 158 4.66 -4.26 14.27
CA ILE A 158 5.21 -4.06 12.94
C ILE A 158 5.69 -2.61 12.73
N ILE A 159 5.22 -1.66 13.57
CA ILE A 159 5.76 -0.30 13.63
C ILE A 159 7.30 -0.34 13.70
N ALA A 160 7.87 -1.29 14.41
CA ALA A 160 9.32 -1.46 14.48
C ALA A 160 9.98 -1.76 13.14
N SER A 161 9.28 -2.50 12.26
CA SER A 161 9.78 -2.85 10.92
C SER A 161 9.59 -1.72 9.91
N ILE A 162 8.50 -0.92 10.05
CA ILE A 162 8.18 0.21 9.16
C ILE A 162 8.93 1.49 9.57
N SER A 163 9.65 1.48 10.68
CA SER A 163 10.32 2.66 11.24
C SER A 163 11.47 3.24 10.38
N GLY A 164 11.81 2.61 9.25
CA GLY A 164 12.87 3.07 8.36
C GLY A 164 14.24 3.07 9.03
N GLU A 165 14.97 4.19 8.92
CA GLU A 165 16.34 4.29 9.43
C GLU A 165 16.44 4.34 10.97
N SER A 166 15.36 4.73 11.67
CA SER A 166 15.38 4.91 13.12
C SER A 166 14.16 4.30 13.81
N LEU A 167 14.40 3.17 14.48
CA LEU A 167 13.38 2.49 15.32
C LEU A 167 12.75 3.45 16.35
N ILE A 168 13.56 4.29 17.00
CA ILE A 168 13.08 5.21 18.04
C ILE A 168 12.09 6.21 17.43
N LYS A 169 12.40 6.78 16.27
CA LYS A 169 11.50 7.73 15.60
C LYS A 169 10.19 7.08 15.17
N GLY A 170 10.24 5.83 14.69
CA GLY A 170 9.06 5.06 14.37
C GLY A 170 8.20 4.74 15.60
N LEU A 171 8.81 4.36 16.71
CA LEU A 171 8.10 4.12 17.97
C LEU A 171 7.47 5.40 18.54
N ILE A 172 8.19 6.54 18.49
CA ILE A 172 7.64 7.84 18.91
C ILE A 172 6.42 8.19 18.04
N ALA A 173 6.53 8.02 16.72
CA ALA A 173 5.42 8.26 15.79
C ALA A 173 4.23 7.33 16.10
N GLY A 174 4.47 6.05 16.34
CA GLY A 174 3.44 5.08 16.71
C GLY A 174 2.75 5.41 18.03
N VAL A 175 3.52 5.76 19.08
CA VAL A 175 2.95 6.20 20.36
C VAL A 175 2.14 7.48 20.18
N GLY A 176 2.62 8.45 19.38
CA GLY A 176 1.85 9.64 19.03
C GLY A 176 0.52 9.30 18.37
N GLY A 177 0.52 8.34 17.44
CA GLY A 177 -0.71 7.82 16.80
C GLY A 177 -1.67 7.15 17.81
N LEU A 178 -1.14 6.33 18.72
CA LEU A 178 -1.95 5.73 19.79
C LEU A 178 -2.59 6.79 20.70
N LEU A 179 -1.84 7.83 21.04
CA LEU A 179 -2.38 8.94 21.85
C LEU A 179 -3.51 9.66 21.11
N ILE A 180 -3.35 9.94 19.82
CA ILE A 180 -4.41 10.54 18.99
C ILE A 180 -5.62 9.61 18.94
N ALA A 181 -5.42 8.30 18.81
CA ALA A 181 -6.48 7.29 18.78
C ALA A 181 -7.29 7.20 20.08
N THR A 182 -6.76 7.73 21.21
CA THR A 182 -7.51 7.78 22.47
C THR A 182 -8.43 9.00 22.58
N ILE A 183 -8.33 9.98 21.69
CA ILE A 183 -9.20 11.16 21.67
C ILE A 183 -10.55 10.76 21.08
N GLY A 184 -11.63 11.05 21.80
CA GLY A 184 -12.98 10.77 21.32
C GLY A 184 -13.83 9.99 22.30
N LEU A 185 -14.81 9.26 21.81
CA LEU A 185 -15.66 8.41 22.64
C LEU A 185 -14.94 7.11 23.01
N ASP A 186 -15.03 6.74 24.27
CA ASP A 186 -14.58 5.42 24.72
C ASP A 186 -15.37 4.32 24.00
N PRO A 187 -14.71 3.35 23.35
CA PRO A 187 -15.39 2.35 22.51
C PRO A 187 -16.27 1.36 23.31
N MET A 188 -16.13 1.29 24.63
CA MET A 188 -16.91 0.40 25.49
C MET A 188 -17.83 1.17 26.44
N GLY A 189 -17.35 2.27 27.02
CA GLY A 189 -18.09 3.04 28.02
C GLY A 189 -18.90 4.19 27.43
N GLY A 190 -18.64 4.61 26.18
CA GLY A 190 -19.35 5.71 25.50
C GLY A 190 -19.12 7.10 26.10
N PHE A 191 -18.20 7.26 27.04
CA PHE A 191 -17.89 8.57 27.62
C PHE A 191 -16.76 9.26 26.83
N PRO A 192 -16.78 10.62 26.74
CA PRO A 192 -15.78 11.38 26.01
C PRO A 192 -14.41 11.38 26.72
N ARG A 193 -13.34 11.15 25.96
CA ARG A 193 -11.95 11.18 26.43
C ARG A 193 -11.17 12.26 25.69
N PHE A 194 -10.48 13.12 26.43
CA PHE A 194 -9.57 14.17 25.92
C PHE A 194 -10.21 15.12 24.89
N THR A 195 -11.54 15.28 24.91
CA THR A 195 -12.25 16.14 23.96
C THR A 195 -12.28 17.61 24.38
N GLY A 196 -11.94 17.93 25.65
CA GLY A 196 -12.01 19.30 26.16
C GLY A 196 -13.40 19.93 26.11
N GLY A 197 -14.47 19.12 25.92
CA GLY A 197 -15.85 19.60 25.76
C GLY A 197 -16.24 19.89 24.30
N PHE A 198 -15.34 19.75 23.34
CA PHE A 198 -15.66 19.91 21.91
C PHE A 198 -16.36 18.68 21.37
N VAL A 199 -17.56 18.87 20.81
CA VAL A 199 -18.40 17.80 20.26
C VAL A 199 -17.74 17.17 19.02
N GLU A 200 -17.08 17.97 18.22
CA GLU A 200 -16.39 17.57 17.00
C GLU A 200 -15.22 16.61 17.28
N LEU A 201 -14.62 16.71 18.49
CA LEU A 201 -13.55 15.80 18.92
C LEU A 201 -14.07 14.47 19.48
N MET A 202 -15.39 14.25 19.60
CA MET A 202 -15.94 12.96 20.04
C MET A 202 -15.63 11.82 19.05
N ASN A 203 -15.37 12.16 17.80
CA ASN A 203 -14.92 11.21 16.80
C ASN A 203 -13.86 11.86 15.90
N VAL A 204 -12.59 11.69 16.24
CA VAL A 204 -11.49 12.18 15.40
C VAL A 204 -11.46 11.34 14.12
N PRO A 205 -11.80 11.92 12.97
CA PRO A 205 -11.90 11.16 11.73
C PRO A 205 -10.50 10.79 11.23
N PHE A 206 -10.17 9.50 11.23
CA PHE A 206 -8.83 9.03 10.84
C PHE A 206 -8.49 9.28 9.37
N ILE A 207 -9.50 9.36 8.48
CA ILE A 207 -9.30 9.59 7.04
C ILE A 207 -8.75 11.00 6.75
N PRO A 208 -9.31 12.09 7.26
CA PRO A 208 -8.69 13.41 7.21
C PRO A 208 -7.24 13.44 7.73
N VAL A 209 -6.96 12.77 8.84
CA VAL A 209 -5.60 12.65 9.36
C VAL A 209 -4.67 11.96 8.36
N MET A 210 -5.12 10.87 7.73
CA MET A 210 -4.32 10.17 6.71
C MET A 210 -4.06 11.03 5.47
N ILE A 211 -5.09 11.71 4.95
CA ILE A 211 -4.95 12.62 3.81
C ILE A 211 -3.93 13.72 4.15
N GLY A 212 -4.01 14.27 5.35
CA GLY A 212 -3.06 15.24 5.86
C GLY A 212 -1.63 14.71 5.90
N LEU A 213 -1.43 13.59 6.60
CA LEU A 213 -0.10 13.01 6.81
C LEU A 213 0.59 12.55 5.52
N PHE A 214 -0.14 12.08 4.52
CA PHE A 214 0.45 11.56 3.28
C PHE A 214 0.38 12.55 2.10
N ALA A 215 -0.80 13.13 1.85
CA ALA A 215 -1.00 13.94 0.66
C ALA A 215 -0.67 15.42 0.90
N ALA A 216 -1.27 16.05 1.91
CA ALA A 216 -1.01 17.47 2.17
C ALA A 216 0.42 17.73 2.65
N SER A 217 1.01 16.84 3.45
CA SER A 217 2.40 16.95 3.91
C SER A 217 3.40 16.93 2.75
N GLU A 218 3.19 16.05 1.78
CA GLU A 218 4.04 15.98 0.59
C GLU A 218 3.85 17.19 -0.33
N ALA A 219 2.62 17.71 -0.42
CA ALA A 219 2.37 18.95 -1.12
C ALA A 219 3.16 20.12 -0.48
N PHE A 220 3.17 20.24 0.84
CA PHE A 220 3.97 21.25 1.54
C PHE A 220 5.47 21.07 1.31
N ARG A 221 5.95 19.84 1.30
CA ARG A 221 7.35 19.52 1.00
C ARG A 221 7.72 19.88 -0.43
N SER A 222 6.84 19.58 -1.38
CA SER A 222 7.05 19.92 -2.80
C SER A 222 7.12 21.43 -3.03
N MET A 223 6.36 22.23 -2.25
CA MET A 223 6.45 23.70 -2.27
C MET A 223 7.83 24.20 -1.84
N GLU A 224 8.43 23.59 -0.81
CA GLU A 224 9.75 23.99 -0.31
C GLU A 224 10.86 23.64 -1.32
N GLN A 225 10.78 22.49 -1.98
CA GLN A 225 11.88 21.97 -2.80
C GLN A 225 12.05 22.63 -4.15
N ASN A 226 11.12 23.51 -4.59
CA ASN A 226 11.14 24.25 -5.85
C ASN A 226 11.78 23.43 -7.00
N GLN A 227 11.27 22.19 -7.21
CA GLN A 227 11.88 21.23 -8.13
C GLN A 227 11.78 21.74 -9.57
N GLN A 228 12.85 22.35 -10.04
CA GLN A 228 13.05 22.55 -11.47
C GLN A 228 13.22 21.17 -12.11
N ILE A 229 12.17 20.70 -12.79
CA ILE A 229 12.25 19.48 -13.60
C ILE A 229 13.34 19.73 -14.64
N ARG A 230 14.49 19.08 -14.49
CA ARG A 230 15.51 19.06 -15.54
C ARG A 230 14.84 18.54 -16.79
N GLN A 231 14.83 19.33 -17.85
CA GLN A 231 14.35 18.92 -19.16
C GLN A 231 15.13 17.66 -19.56
N GLY A 232 14.48 16.50 -19.41
CA GLY A 232 15.05 15.23 -19.85
C GLY A 232 15.25 15.26 -21.36
N ALA A 233 16.39 14.79 -21.85
CA ALA A 233 16.64 14.59 -23.26
C ALA A 233 15.48 13.78 -23.87
N LYS A 234 15.09 14.11 -25.11
CA LYS A 234 14.11 13.34 -25.87
C LYS A 234 14.65 11.91 -26.03
N VAL A 235 14.17 10.98 -25.22
CA VAL A 235 14.54 9.56 -25.32
C VAL A 235 13.70 8.95 -26.43
N ALA A 236 14.36 8.40 -27.45
CA ALA A 236 13.68 7.63 -28.48
C ALA A 236 13.23 6.29 -27.89
N ILE A 237 11.93 6.10 -27.77
CA ILE A 237 11.34 4.90 -27.13
C ILE A 237 11.26 3.73 -28.15
N GLY A 238 11.97 3.54 -29.09
CA GLY A 238 12.01 2.38 -29.98
C GLY A 238 10.74 1.49 -30.06
N SER A 239 10.89 0.19 -30.35
CA SER A 239 9.78 -0.77 -30.38
C SER A 239 9.27 -1.09 -28.97
N LEU A 240 7.95 -1.07 -28.78
CA LEU A 240 7.26 -1.43 -27.52
C LEU A 240 6.87 -2.92 -27.45
N LEU A 241 7.18 -3.68 -28.47
CA LEU A 241 6.90 -5.12 -28.49
C LEU A 241 8.04 -5.86 -27.79
N LEU A 242 7.70 -6.62 -26.75
CA LEU A 242 8.65 -7.50 -26.08
C LEU A 242 8.90 -8.73 -26.95
N PRO A 243 10.15 -8.95 -27.45
CA PRO A 243 10.45 -10.12 -28.26
C PRO A 243 10.20 -11.41 -27.48
N TRP A 244 9.62 -12.42 -28.12
CA TRP A 244 9.31 -13.72 -27.51
C TRP A 244 10.53 -14.37 -26.87
N GLN A 245 11.70 -14.23 -27.47
CA GLN A 245 12.96 -14.73 -26.90
C GLN A 245 13.29 -14.06 -25.57
N THR A 246 13.08 -12.74 -25.46
CA THR A 246 13.28 -12.00 -24.21
C THR A 246 12.26 -12.43 -23.16
N LEU A 247 10.98 -12.58 -23.53
CA LEU A 247 9.94 -13.05 -22.64
C LEU A 247 10.27 -14.42 -22.04
N ARG A 248 10.68 -15.37 -22.88
CA ARG A 248 11.10 -16.71 -22.44
C ARG A 248 12.32 -16.66 -21.51
N ARG A 249 13.25 -15.72 -21.76
CA ARG A 249 14.45 -15.52 -20.92
C ARG A 249 14.10 -15.00 -19.52
N ILE A 250 13.08 -14.13 -19.38
CA ILE A 250 12.69 -13.50 -18.12
C ILE A 250 11.55 -14.23 -17.40
N ALA A 251 10.83 -15.16 -18.03
CA ALA A 251 9.64 -15.81 -17.51
C ALA A 251 9.85 -16.46 -16.14
N LEU A 252 10.93 -17.24 -15.98
CA LEU A 252 11.25 -17.87 -14.68
C LEU A 252 11.61 -16.82 -13.61
N THR A 253 12.27 -15.75 -14.02
CA THR A 253 12.58 -14.62 -13.12
C THR A 253 11.29 -13.96 -12.63
N ILE A 254 10.35 -13.69 -13.55
CA ILE A 254 9.04 -13.13 -13.21
C ILE A 254 8.32 -14.02 -12.19
N LEU A 255 8.22 -15.33 -12.46
CA LEU A 255 7.51 -16.26 -11.60
C LEU A 255 8.10 -16.30 -10.17
N ARG A 256 9.42 -16.41 -10.06
CA ARG A 256 10.13 -16.44 -8.77
C ARG A 256 9.98 -15.13 -8.02
N SER A 257 10.19 -14.01 -8.70
CA SER A 257 10.10 -12.67 -8.10
C SER A 257 8.68 -12.33 -7.70
N SER A 258 7.65 -12.76 -8.46
CA SER A 258 6.25 -12.62 -8.08
C SER A 258 5.94 -13.40 -6.80
N GLY A 259 6.40 -14.65 -6.70
CA GLY A 259 6.22 -15.46 -5.49
C GLY A 259 6.89 -14.82 -4.26
N LEU A 260 8.11 -14.28 -4.42
CA LEU A 260 8.79 -13.51 -3.37
C LEU A 260 8.02 -12.25 -3.01
N GLY A 261 7.50 -11.52 -4.02
CA GLY A 261 6.68 -10.32 -3.81
C GLY A 261 5.44 -10.62 -2.99
N VAL A 262 4.68 -11.66 -3.37
CA VAL A 262 3.50 -12.11 -2.60
C VAL A 262 3.87 -12.44 -1.16
N PHE A 263 4.93 -13.23 -0.96
CA PHE A 263 5.36 -13.60 0.39
C PHE A 263 5.76 -12.38 1.24
N ILE A 264 6.49 -11.43 0.65
CA ILE A 264 6.90 -10.20 1.34
C ILE A 264 5.68 -9.32 1.63
N GLY A 265 4.73 -9.22 0.69
CA GLY A 265 3.48 -8.47 0.88
C GLY A 265 2.61 -9.01 2.02
N MET A 266 2.60 -10.32 2.23
CA MET A 266 1.92 -10.94 3.38
C MET A 266 2.54 -10.56 4.73
N ILE A 267 3.80 -10.12 4.73
CA ILE A 267 4.46 -9.65 5.95
C ILE A 267 4.09 -8.18 6.14
N PRO A 268 3.24 -7.85 7.13
CA PRO A 268 2.81 -6.48 7.33
C PRO A 268 3.99 -5.53 7.48
N GLY A 269 3.92 -4.39 6.80
CA GLY A 269 4.93 -3.34 6.82
C GLY A 269 6.13 -3.52 5.91
N ALA A 270 6.23 -4.63 5.16
CA ALA A 270 7.35 -4.82 4.25
C ALA A 270 7.25 -3.92 3.00
N GLY A 271 6.08 -3.85 2.37
CA GLY A 271 5.84 -2.97 1.22
C GLY A 271 6.49 -3.39 -0.10
N ALA A 272 6.05 -2.74 -1.19
CA ALA A 272 6.51 -3.05 -2.54
C ALA A 272 7.98 -2.65 -2.79
N ASP A 273 8.48 -1.67 -2.08
CA ASP A 273 9.86 -1.22 -2.11
C ASP A 273 10.84 -2.30 -1.62
N ILE A 274 10.58 -2.89 -0.45
CA ILE A 274 11.39 -4.01 0.05
C ILE A 274 11.30 -5.20 -0.91
N ALA A 275 10.09 -5.51 -1.42
CA ALA A 275 9.89 -6.61 -2.35
C ALA A 275 10.71 -6.44 -3.64
N ALA A 276 10.77 -5.22 -4.20
CA ALA A 276 11.57 -4.92 -5.39
C ALA A 276 13.08 -5.18 -5.17
N PHE A 277 13.64 -4.65 -4.08
CA PHE A 277 15.06 -4.84 -3.77
C PHE A 277 15.42 -6.29 -3.43
N VAL A 278 14.55 -7.01 -2.71
CA VAL A 278 14.77 -8.42 -2.39
C VAL A 278 14.73 -9.26 -3.66
N ALA A 279 13.75 -9.02 -4.54
CA ALA A 279 13.65 -9.71 -5.82
C ALA A 279 14.85 -9.45 -6.73
N TYR A 280 15.35 -8.19 -6.77
CA TYR A 280 16.57 -7.83 -7.46
C TYR A 280 17.79 -8.63 -6.95
N ASN A 281 18.02 -8.58 -5.64
CA ASN A 281 19.18 -9.22 -5.02
C ASN A 281 19.15 -10.74 -5.15
N GLU A 282 17.95 -11.34 -5.01
CA GLU A 282 17.75 -12.77 -5.20
C GLU A 282 18.03 -13.18 -6.65
N THR A 283 17.51 -12.43 -7.62
CA THR A 283 17.72 -12.70 -9.03
C THR A 283 19.20 -12.56 -9.41
N ARG A 284 19.89 -11.55 -8.88
CA ARG A 284 21.33 -11.38 -9.05
C ARG A 284 22.12 -12.55 -8.47
N ARG A 285 21.78 -12.99 -7.25
CA ARG A 285 22.44 -14.10 -6.53
C ARG A 285 22.36 -15.41 -7.31
N PHE A 286 21.24 -15.70 -7.95
CA PHE A 286 21.03 -16.94 -8.69
C PHE A 286 21.29 -16.79 -10.20
N SER A 287 21.77 -15.64 -10.64
CA SER A 287 22.16 -15.43 -12.04
C SER A 287 23.45 -16.15 -12.38
N LYS A 288 23.55 -16.64 -13.62
CA LYS A 288 24.82 -17.15 -14.17
C LYS A 288 25.82 -16.04 -14.50
N THR A 289 25.34 -14.78 -14.57
CA THR A 289 26.12 -13.59 -14.94
C THR A 289 25.82 -12.44 -13.97
N PRO A 290 26.13 -12.57 -12.66
CA PRO A 290 25.81 -11.56 -11.65
C PRO A 290 26.53 -10.23 -11.88
N GLU A 291 27.63 -10.22 -12.62
CA GLU A 291 28.43 -9.05 -13.01
C GLU A 291 27.72 -8.13 -14.02
N ASN A 292 26.67 -8.60 -14.70
CA ASN A 292 25.87 -7.79 -15.62
C ASN A 292 24.82 -6.93 -14.92
N PHE A 293 24.50 -7.22 -13.66
CA PHE A 293 23.58 -6.43 -12.86
C PHE A 293 24.21 -5.07 -12.53
N GLY A 294 23.40 -4.01 -12.68
CA GLY A 294 23.85 -2.63 -12.64
C GLY A 294 24.42 -2.10 -13.97
N LYS A 295 24.41 -2.92 -15.03
CA LYS A 295 24.92 -2.56 -16.37
C LYS A 295 23.86 -2.69 -17.47
N GLY A 296 22.58 -2.85 -17.09
CA GLY A 296 21.46 -2.98 -18.03
C GLY A 296 21.02 -4.43 -18.25
N GLU A 297 20.98 -5.26 -17.21
CA GLU A 297 20.42 -6.61 -17.31
C GLU A 297 18.89 -6.58 -17.25
N ILE A 298 18.24 -7.08 -18.29
CA ILE A 298 16.78 -7.07 -18.41
C ILE A 298 16.08 -7.91 -17.32
N LYS A 299 16.72 -8.97 -16.81
CA LYS A 299 16.20 -9.77 -15.71
C LYS A 299 16.10 -8.98 -14.40
N ALA A 300 16.99 -7.99 -14.21
CA ALA A 300 16.94 -7.10 -13.06
C ALA A 300 15.69 -6.24 -13.09
N VAL A 301 15.37 -5.62 -14.23
CA VAL A 301 14.13 -4.85 -14.42
C VAL A 301 12.91 -5.74 -14.19
N ALA A 302 12.89 -6.92 -14.82
CA ALA A 302 11.78 -7.87 -14.68
C ALA A 302 11.56 -8.33 -13.23
N SER A 303 12.63 -8.56 -12.48
CA SER A 303 12.54 -9.02 -11.10
C SER A 303 11.99 -7.94 -10.16
N CYS A 304 12.47 -6.69 -10.31
CA CYS A 304 11.98 -5.58 -9.50
C CYS A 304 10.48 -5.37 -9.69
N GLU A 305 10.03 -5.33 -10.94
CA GLU A 305 8.64 -5.05 -11.27
C GLU A 305 7.69 -6.19 -10.89
N ALA A 306 8.10 -7.44 -11.17
CA ALA A 306 7.33 -8.61 -10.77
C ALA A 306 7.24 -8.74 -9.23
N GLY A 307 8.32 -8.42 -8.51
CA GLY A 307 8.35 -8.41 -7.05
C GLY A 307 7.48 -7.31 -6.46
N ALA A 308 7.61 -6.07 -6.95
CA ALA A 308 6.84 -4.93 -6.47
C ALA A 308 5.33 -5.12 -6.68
N ASN A 309 4.91 -5.52 -7.88
CA ASN A 309 3.50 -5.75 -8.18
C ASN A 309 2.98 -7.06 -7.58
N GLY A 310 3.84 -8.08 -7.41
CA GLY A 310 3.53 -9.27 -6.63
C GLY A 310 3.20 -8.97 -5.17
N CYS A 311 3.85 -7.96 -4.60
CA CYS A 311 3.62 -7.52 -3.23
C CYS A 311 2.22 -6.90 -3.02
N THR A 312 1.61 -6.29 -4.05
CA THR A 312 0.32 -5.60 -3.90
C THR A 312 -0.80 -6.54 -3.46
N GLY A 313 -0.98 -7.66 -4.16
CA GLY A 313 -1.96 -8.68 -3.76
C GLY A 313 -1.56 -9.38 -2.46
N GLY A 314 -0.24 -9.55 -2.22
CA GLY A 314 0.27 -10.04 -0.95
C GLY A 314 -0.14 -9.15 0.24
N ALA A 315 -0.06 -7.82 0.09
CA ALA A 315 -0.42 -6.85 1.12
C ALA A 315 -1.94 -6.73 1.35
N LEU A 316 -2.73 -6.99 0.32
CA LEU A 316 -4.20 -7.06 0.43
C LEU A 316 -4.68 -8.28 1.21
N LEU A 317 -3.88 -9.35 1.27
CA LEU A 317 -4.30 -10.59 1.90
C LEU A 317 -4.51 -10.44 3.42
N PRO A 318 -3.54 -9.99 4.23
CA PRO A 318 -3.79 -9.74 5.66
C PRO A 318 -4.81 -8.61 5.88
N MET A 319 -4.86 -7.62 4.99
CA MET A 319 -5.83 -6.51 5.08
C MET A 319 -7.26 -7.02 4.99
N LEU A 320 -7.59 -7.81 3.98
CA LEU A 320 -8.96 -8.30 3.78
C LEU A 320 -9.34 -9.40 4.79
N THR A 321 -8.40 -10.27 5.17
CA THR A 321 -8.69 -11.44 6.01
C THR A 321 -8.61 -11.18 7.51
N LEU A 322 -7.71 -10.30 7.93
CA LEU A 322 -7.40 -10.04 9.34
C LEU A 322 -7.64 -8.58 9.75
N GLY A 323 -7.90 -7.68 8.78
CA GLY A 323 -8.00 -6.24 9.03
C GLY A 323 -6.65 -5.59 9.36
N ILE A 324 -5.53 -6.24 9.02
CA ILE A 324 -4.18 -5.73 9.26
C ILE A 324 -3.57 -5.27 7.94
N PRO A 325 -3.17 -4.01 7.79
CA PRO A 325 -2.57 -3.53 6.55
C PRO A 325 -1.20 -4.14 6.30
N GLY A 326 -0.94 -4.58 5.06
CA GLY A 326 0.35 -5.08 4.63
C GLY A 326 1.39 -3.98 4.39
N ASP A 327 0.92 -2.79 4.00
CA ASP A 327 1.74 -1.60 3.73
C ASP A 327 0.98 -0.28 3.96
N ALA A 328 1.60 0.86 3.66
CA ALA A 328 0.99 2.17 3.83
C ALA A 328 -0.24 2.39 2.92
N VAL A 329 -0.26 1.79 1.72
CA VAL A 329 -1.39 1.92 0.79
C VAL A 329 -2.60 1.14 1.32
N THR A 330 -2.38 -0.10 1.73
CA THR A 330 -3.44 -0.95 2.30
C THR A 330 -3.96 -0.41 3.64
N ALA A 331 -3.14 0.35 4.39
CA ALA A 331 -3.62 1.08 5.56
C ALA A 331 -4.70 2.13 5.18
N ILE A 332 -4.49 2.87 4.08
CA ILE A 332 -5.49 3.82 3.58
C ILE A 332 -6.70 3.07 3.00
N MET A 333 -6.47 1.94 2.34
CA MET A 333 -7.55 1.11 1.79
C MET A 333 -8.46 0.50 2.87
N LEU A 334 -7.97 0.26 4.08
CA LEU A 334 -8.83 -0.05 5.24
C LEU A 334 -9.86 1.06 5.47
N GLY A 335 -9.43 2.32 5.33
CA GLY A 335 -10.33 3.46 5.36
C GLY A 335 -11.36 3.44 4.24
N ALA A 336 -10.95 3.06 3.02
CA ALA A 336 -11.87 2.93 1.90
C ALA A 336 -12.96 1.88 2.16
N LEU A 337 -12.59 0.72 2.69
CA LEU A 337 -13.53 -0.32 3.07
C LEU A 337 -14.52 0.17 4.14
N THR A 338 -14.00 0.84 5.16
CA THR A 338 -14.85 1.39 6.25
C THR A 338 -15.80 2.47 5.74
N LEU A 339 -15.37 3.35 4.82
CA LEU A 339 -16.24 4.35 4.18
C LEU A 339 -17.39 3.71 3.39
N GLN A 340 -17.15 2.55 2.82
CA GLN A 340 -18.15 1.78 2.08
C GLN A 340 -19.02 0.90 3.00
N GLY A 341 -18.93 1.10 4.33
CA GLY A 341 -19.72 0.35 5.32
C GLY A 341 -19.23 -1.08 5.57
N MET A 342 -18.04 -1.44 5.08
CA MET A 342 -17.50 -2.77 5.25
C MET A 342 -16.49 -2.81 6.39
N GLN A 343 -16.60 -3.82 7.24
CA GLN A 343 -15.60 -4.10 8.26
C GLN A 343 -14.55 -5.05 7.67
N PRO A 344 -13.30 -4.58 7.46
CA PRO A 344 -12.23 -5.46 7.02
C PRO A 344 -11.97 -6.55 8.07
N GLY A 345 -11.75 -7.75 7.58
CA GLY A 345 -11.56 -8.92 8.44
C GLY A 345 -12.34 -10.14 7.99
N PRO A 346 -12.36 -11.22 8.81
CA PRO A 346 -12.90 -12.50 8.38
C PRO A 346 -14.40 -12.50 8.13
N LEU A 347 -15.19 -11.65 8.84
CA LEU A 347 -16.62 -11.49 8.64
C LEU A 347 -16.98 -10.97 7.26
N MET A 348 -16.10 -10.21 6.61
CA MET A 348 -16.31 -9.71 5.25
C MET A 348 -16.53 -10.84 4.24
N PHE A 349 -15.94 -12.03 4.47
CA PHE A 349 -16.10 -13.20 3.60
C PHE A 349 -17.42 -13.95 3.82
N THR A 350 -18.06 -13.77 4.98
CA THR A 350 -19.37 -14.35 5.30
C THR A 350 -20.51 -13.42 4.94
N ASP A 351 -20.38 -12.14 5.28
CA ASP A 351 -21.47 -11.17 5.22
C ASP A 351 -21.52 -10.49 3.84
N HIS A 352 -20.36 -10.33 3.17
CA HIS A 352 -20.21 -9.67 1.87
C HIS A 352 -19.39 -10.51 0.87
N GLY A 353 -19.57 -11.84 0.89
CA GLY A 353 -18.77 -12.77 0.09
C GLY A 353 -18.90 -12.53 -1.42
N ASP A 354 -20.10 -12.23 -1.91
CA ASP A 354 -20.39 -11.88 -3.30
C ASP A 354 -19.58 -10.66 -3.78
N MET A 355 -19.50 -9.65 -2.95
CA MET A 355 -18.75 -8.42 -3.21
C MET A 355 -17.24 -8.68 -3.20
N VAL A 356 -16.74 -9.47 -2.23
CA VAL A 356 -15.31 -9.82 -2.17
C VAL A 356 -14.86 -10.55 -3.44
N TYR A 357 -15.64 -11.50 -3.92
CA TYR A 357 -15.30 -12.21 -5.15
C TYR A 357 -15.44 -11.32 -6.39
N THR A 358 -16.39 -10.39 -6.41
CA THR A 358 -16.51 -9.37 -7.47
C THR A 358 -15.27 -8.46 -7.48
N LEU A 359 -14.76 -8.06 -6.30
CA LEU A 359 -13.51 -7.30 -6.18
C LEU A 359 -12.31 -8.09 -6.71
N PHE A 360 -12.20 -9.39 -6.44
CA PHE A 360 -11.12 -10.21 -6.96
C PHE A 360 -11.10 -10.23 -8.50
N VAL A 361 -12.27 -10.43 -9.11
CA VAL A 361 -12.41 -10.38 -10.58
C VAL A 361 -12.08 -9.00 -11.11
N GLY A 362 -12.54 -7.95 -10.43
CA GLY A 362 -12.23 -6.57 -10.79
C GLY A 362 -10.75 -6.22 -10.67
N MET A 363 -10.05 -6.76 -9.67
CA MET A 363 -8.59 -6.59 -9.53
C MET A 363 -7.83 -7.28 -10.66
N ILE A 364 -8.28 -8.46 -11.12
CA ILE A 364 -7.76 -9.12 -12.33
C ILE A 364 -7.95 -8.20 -13.53
N PHE A 365 -9.13 -7.61 -13.68
CA PHE A 365 -9.39 -6.64 -14.73
C PHE A 365 -8.49 -5.40 -14.63
N CYS A 366 -8.25 -4.86 -13.43
CA CYS A 366 -7.31 -3.75 -13.22
C CYS A 366 -5.90 -4.07 -13.73
N TYR A 367 -5.37 -5.28 -13.49
CA TYR A 367 -4.08 -5.68 -14.02
C TYR A 367 -4.09 -5.84 -15.54
N PHE A 368 -5.20 -6.33 -16.10
CA PHE A 368 -5.36 -6.38 -17.56
C PHE A 368 -5.33 -4.97 -18.17
N MET A 369 -6.03 -4.03 -17.55
CA MET A 369 -6.00 -2.62 -17.95
C MET A 369 -4.64 -1.98 -17.71
N LEU A 370 -3.90 -2.38 -16.68
CA LEU A 370 -2.51 -1.94 -16.46
C LEU A 370 -1.60 -2.36 -17.62
N LEU A 371 -1.74 -3.58 -18.12
CA LEU A 371 -0.99 -4.02 -19.31
C LEU A 371 -1.32 -3.16 -20.53
N VAL A 372 -2.61 -2.97 -20.82
CA VAL A 372 -3.08 -2.21 -22.00
C VAL A 372 -2.69 -0.74 -21.88
N LEU A 373 -3.10 -0.08 -20.78
CA LEU A 373 -2.84 1.35 -20.55
C LEU A 373 -1.35 1.61 -20.33
N GLY A 374 -0.65 0.69 -19.66
CA GLY A 374 0.78 0.76 -19.46
C GLY A 374 1.52 0.86 -20.79
N LEU A 375 1.24 -0.04 -21.76
CA LEU A 375 1.85 0.01 -23.07
C LEU A 375 1.43 1.24 -23.90
N LEU A 376 0.16 1.63 -23.82
CA LEU A 376 -0.35 2.83 -24.53
C LEU A 376 0.24 4.13 -23.96
N SER A 377 0.38 4.22 -22.66
CA SER A 377 0.88 5.42 -21.98
C SER A 377 2.35 5.74 -22.29
N LEU A 378 3.15 4.74 -22.69
CA LEU A 378 4.58 4.93 -22.94
C LEU A 378 4.86 5.99 -24.03
N LYS A 379 3.94 6.17 -24.98
CA LYS A 379 4.05 7.21 -26.03
C LYS A 379 3.71 8.61 -25.52
N VAL A 380 2.88 8.72 -24.48
CA VAL A 380 2.31 9.99 -24.00
C VAL A 380 3.00 10.51 -22.74
N ILE A 381 3.49 9.59 -21.90
CA ILE A 381 3.95 9.88 -20.54
C ILE A 381 5.16 10.82 -20.50
N GLY A 382 5.97 10.84 -21.55
CA GLY A 382 7.05 11.82 -21.70
C GLY A 382 6.59 13.28 -21.67
N ASN A 383 5.31 13.55 -21.95
CA ASN A 383 4.71 14.89 -21.83
C ASN A 383 4.09 15.10 -20.44
N VAL A 384 3.56 14.07 -19.81
CA VAL A 384 2.97 14.14 -18.46
C VAL A 384 4.04 14.48 -17.42
N VAL A 385 5.23 13.94 -17.55
CA VAL A 385 6.36 14.19 -16.64
C VAL A 385 6.85 15.64 -16.68
N LYS A 386 6.44 16.43 -17.69
CA LYS A 386 6.80 17.86 -17.82
C LYS A 386 5.89 18.81 -17.03
N ILE A 387 4.85 18.30 -16.36
CA ILE A 387 3.96 19.17 -15.57
C ILE A 387 4.79 19.81 -14.45
N PRO A 388 4.86 21.14 -14.38
CA PRO A 388 5.67 21.82 -13.39
C PRO A 388 5.05 21.69 -11.98
N GLY A 389 5.89 21.50 -10.96
CA GLY A 389 5.46 21.31 -9.57
C GLY A 389 4.62 22.47 -9.01
N ASN A 390 4.83 23.70 -9.52
CA ASN A 390 4.05 24.89 -9.15
C ASN A 390 2.58 24.82 -9.57
N ILE A 391 2.21 23.98 -10.53
CA ILE A 391 0.80 23.70 -10.89
C ILE A 391 0.29 22.48 -10.11
N LEU A 392 1.11 21.45 -10.01
CA LEU A 392 0.74 20.18 -9.41
C LEU A 392 0.42 20.32 -7.92
N THR A 393 1.26 21.04 -7.18
CA THR A 393 1.12 21.17 -5.72
C THR A 393 -0.16 21.89 -5.28
N PRO A 394 -0.54 23.08 -5.82
CA PRO A 394 -1.82 23.68 -5.49
C PRO A 394 -3.03 22.81 -5.85
N MET A 395 -2.94 22.08 -6.97
CA MET A 395 -4.00 21.15 -7.39
C MET A 395 -4.18 20.01 -6.39
N ILE A 396 -3.08 19.42 -5.89
CA ILE A 396 -3.14 18.39 -4.84
C ILE A 396 -3.79 18.94 -3.58
N LEU A 397 -3.37 20.12 -3.09
CA LEU A 397 -3.96 20.72 -1.89
C LEU A 397 -5.45 21.03 -2.08
N ALA A 398 -5.86 21.55 -3.23
CA ALA A 398 -7.26 21.78 -3.54
C ALA A 398 -8.07 20.47 -3.50
N LEU A 399 -7.54 19.41 -4.09
CA LEU A 399 -8.18 18.08 -4.05
C LEU A 399 -8.26 17.51 -2.61
N CYS A 400 -7.22 17.71 -1.79
CA CYS A 400 -7.24 17.32 -0.38
C CYS A 400 -8.33 18.06 0.40
N VAL A 401 -8.47 19.37 0.21
CA VAL A 401 -9.48 20.20 0.88
C VAL A 401 -10.88 19.78 0.44
N VAL A 402 -11.13 19.77 -0.88
CA VAL A 402 -12.44 19.39 -1.44
C VAL A 402 -12.82 17.96 -1.05
N GLY A 403 -11.87 17.02 -1.18
CA GLY A 403 -12.09 15.62 -0.82
C GLY A 403 -12.41 15.46 0.66
N THR A 404 -11.64 16.09 1.54
CA THR A 404 -11.88 15.99 2.99
C THR A 404 -13.23 16.60 3.37
N TYR A 405 -13.59 17.75 2.79
CA TYR A 405 -14.90 18.37 3.04
C TYR A 405 -16.06 17.50 2.57
N ALA A 406 -15.91 16.85 1.41
CA ALA A 406 -16.95 16.01 0.82
C ALA A 406 -17.30 14.75 1.67
N LEU A 407 -16.40 14.30 2.54
CA LEU A 407 -16.64 13.12 3.38
C LEU A 407 -17.77 13.34 4.40
N ASN A 408 -17.73 14.45 5.13
CA ASN A 408 -18.63 14.71 6.25
C ASN A 408 -19.28 16.09 6.18
N ASN A 409 -19.07 16.87 5.12
CA ASN A 409 -19.44 18.28 5.00
C ASN A 409 -18.95 19.15 6.17
N SER A 410 -17.76 18.84 6.69
CA SER A 410 -17.19 19.40 7.90
C SER A 410 -15.92 20.22 7.61
N LEU A 411 -15.96 21.50 7.91
CA LEU A 411 -14.76 22.36 7.90
C LEU A 411 -13.79 21.99 9.01
N PHE A 412 -14.27 21.41 10.09
CA PHE A 412 -13.43 20.93 11.18
C PHE A 412 -12.51 19.80 10.70
N ASP A 413 -13.04 18.87 9.89
CA ASP A 413 -12.26 17.79 9.28
C ASP A 413 -11.17 18.33 8.34
N VAL A 414 -11.48 19.39 7.59
CA VAL A 414 -10.48 20.10 6.77
C VAL A 414 -9.40 20.72 7.65
N GLY A 415 -9.77 21.30 8.79
CA GLY A 415 -8.82 21.81 9.79
C GLY A 415 -7.91 20.71 10.32
N ILE A 416 -8.48 19.55 10.70
CA ILE A 416 -7.70 18.37 11.14
C ILE A 416 -6.74 17.91 10.04
N MET A 417 -7.21 17.82 8.80
CA MET A 417 -6.40 17.43 7.66
C MET A 417 -5.21 18.39 7.45
N LEU A 418 -5.43 19.70 7.53
CA LEU A 418 -4.37 20.70 7.39
C LEU A 418 -3.35 20.62 8.54
N ILE A 419 -3.82 20.48 9.79
CA ILE A 419 -2.94 20.30 10.96
C ILE A 419 -2.11 19.03 10.79
N ALA A 420 -2.74 17.91 10.42
CA ALA A 420 -2.05 16.65 10.15
C ALA A 420 -1.04 16.79 8.99
N GLY A 421 -1.36 17.60 7.97
CA GLY A 421 -0.46 17.92 6.86
C GLY A 421 0.80 18.66 7.33
N VAL A 422 0.62 19.69 8.15
CA VAL A 422 1.74 20.44 8.76
C VAL A 422 2.58 19.54 9.68
N VAL A 423 1.94 18.76 10.53
CA VAL A 423 2.63 17.78 11.39
C VAL A 423 3.39 16.77 10.56
N GLY A 424 2.76 16.20 9.51
CA GLY A 424 3.38 15.25 8.60
C GLY A 424 4.60 15.84 7.86
N TYR A 425 4.52 17.10 7.45
CA TYR A 425 5.66 17.83 6.84
C TYR A 425 6.84 17.91 7.81
N PHE A 426 6.63 18.33 9.05
CA PHE A 426 7.70 18.40 10.05
C PHE A 426 8.20 17.00 10.44
N MET A 427 7.32 15.99 10.49
CA MET A 427 7.71 14.61 10.72
C MET A 427 8.67 14.12 9.62
N GLN A 428 8.33 14.34 8.35
CA GLN A 428 9.20 13.97 7.23
C GLN A 428 10.54 14.70 7.29
N LYS A 429 10.53 16.01 7.57
CA LYS A 429 11.74 16.82 7.72
C LYS A 429 12.62 16.36 8.87
N GLY A 430 12.01 15.90 9.97
CA GLY A 430 12.70 15.30 11.11
C GLY A 430 13.06 13.82 10.91
N GLY A 431 12.70 13.19 9.79
CA GLY A 431 12.93 11.76 9.53
C GLY A 431 12.04 10.84 10.36
N TYR A 432 10.85 11.29 10.76
CA TYR A 432 9.83 10.47 11.42
C TYR A 432 8.88 9.90 10.36
N PRO A 433 8.68 8.58 10.29
CA PRO A 433 7.76 7.99 9.33
C PRO A 433 6.29 8.23 9.71
N ALA A 434 5.43 8.54 8.73
CA ALA A 434 4.01 8.76 8.94
C ALA A 434 3.20 7.44 9.08
N SER A 435 3.65 6.37 8.43
CA SER A 435 2.95 5.07 8.43
C SER A 435 2.70 4.50 9.83
N PRO A 436 3.63 4.57 10.81
CA PRO A 436 3.37 4.17 12.19
C PRO A 436 2.22 4.90 12.87
N VAL A 437 2.02 6.20 12.58
CA VAL A 437 0.90 6.97 13.13
C VAL A 437 -0.42 6.40 12.63
N VAL A 438 -0.53 6.17 11.33
CA VAL A 438 -1.75 5.65 10.70
C VAL A 438 -2.05 4.23 11.19
N LEU A 439 -1.04 3.38 11.26
CA LEU A 439 -1.21 2.03 11.79
C LEU A 439 -1.73 2.05 13.24
N ALA A 440 -1.19 2.95 14.07
CA ALA A 440 -1.61 3.12 15.44
C ALA A 440 -3.05 3.66 15.55
N LEU A 441 -3.45 4.59 14.68
CA LEU A 441 -4.82 5.10 14.61
C LEU A 441 -5.85 4.01 14.29
N ILE A 442 -5.50 3.06 13.42
CA ILE A 442 -6.40 1.98 13.00
C ILE A 442 -6.38 0.83 14.02
N MET A 443 -5.19 0.39 14.43
CA MET A 443 -5.03 -0.80 15.28
C MET A 443 -5.22 -0.49 16.77
N GLY A 444 -5.00 0.76 17.21
CA GLY A 444 -5.14 1.17 18.61
C GLY A 444 -6.53 0.89 19.19
N PRO A 445 -7.60 1.42 18.61
CA PRO A 445 -8.97 1.14 19.07
C PRO A 445 -9.32 -0.35 19.02
N MET A 446 -8.85 -1.07 18.01
CA MET A 446 -9.04 -2.52 17.88
C MET A 446 -8.33 -3.28 19.02
N ALA A 447 -7.09 -2.92 19.34
CA ALA A 447 -6.34 -3.52 20.43
C ALA A 447 -7.00 -3.23 21.78
N GLU A 448 -7.37 -1.97 22.04
CA GLU A 448 -8.01 -1.56 23.29
C GLU A 448 -9.35 -2.27 23.52
N SER A 449 -10.25 -2.23 22.53
CA SER A 449 -11.58 -2.81 22.65
C SER A 449 -11.53 -4.33 22.87
N ASN A 450 -10.66 -5.03 22.11
CA ASN A 450 -10.52 -6.48 22.25
C ASN A 450 -9.79 -6.88 23.54
N PHE A 451 -8.81 -6.09 24.01
CA PHE A 451 -8.18 -6.32 25.31
C PHE A 451 -9.19 -6.23 26.44
N ARG A 452 -9.98 -5.15 26.49
CA ARG A 452 -11.00 -4.95 27.50
C ARG A 452 -12.10 -6.01 27.45
N ARG A 453 -12.51 -6.42 26.23
CA ARG A 453 -13.47 -7.52 26.05
C ARG A 453 -12.90 -8.84 26.55
N ALA A 454 -11.65 -9.16 26.22
CA ALA A 454 -10.97 -10.36 26.70
C ALA A 454 -10.84 -10.37 28.22
N LEU A 455 -10.50 -9.24 28.83
CA LEU A 455 -10.39 -9.07 30.25
C LEU A 455 -11.75 -9.28 30.96
N SER A 456 -12.83 -8.72 30.40
CA SER A 456 -14.19 -8.90 30.89
C SER A 456 -14.63 -10.36 30.81
N LEU A 457 -14.36 -11.04 29.69
CA LEU A 457 -14.67 -12.47 29.51
C LEU A 457 -13.88 -13.39 30.45
N SER A 458 -12.70 -12.96 30.90
CA SER A 458 -11.84 -13.69 31.84
C SER A 458 -12.07 -13.31 33.31
N GLY A 459 -13.17 -12.60 33.61
CA GLY A 459 -13.48 -12.17 34.98
C GLY A 459 -12.42 -11.25 35.62
N GLY A 460 -11.69 -10.47 34.81
CA GLY A 460 -10.61 -9.60 35.26
C GLY A 460 -9.22 -10.26 35.32
N SER A 461 -9.11 -11.55 35.00
CA SER A 461 -7.82 -12.28 34.96
C SER A 461 -7.09 -12.02 33.64
N LEU A 462 -5.76 -11.94 33.71
CA LEU A 462 -4.86 -11.85 32.54
C LEU A 462 -4.44 -13.24 32.01
N ASP A 463 -5.03 -14.33 32.50
CA ASP A 463 -4.66 -15.72 32.14
C ASP A 463 -4.79 -15.98 30.65
N PHE A 464 -5.73 -15.29 29.95
CA PHE A 464 -5.92 -15.42 28.51
C PHE A 464 -4.67 -15.08 27.70
N LEU A 465 -3.71 -14.33 28.24
CA LEU A 465 -2.47 -13.98 27.54
C LEU A 465 -1.54 -15.17 27.34
N TYR A 466 -1.57 -16.17 28.22
CA TYR A 466 -0.66 -17.31 28.19
C TYR A 466 -1.37 -18.67 28.13
N THR A 467 -2.64 -18.77 28.50
CA THR A 467 -3.40 -20.03 28.43
C THR A 467 -3.90 -20.36 27.05
N ARG A 468 -4.07 -19.36 26.18
CA ARG A 468 -4.54 -19.55 24.81
C ARG A 468 -3.36 -19.64 23.84
N PRO A 469 -3.18 -20.77 23.12
CA PRO A 469 -1.99 -21.02 22.33
C PRO A 469 -1.81 -20.03 21.17
N ILE A 470 -2.90 -19.63 20.49
CA ILE A 470 -2.85 -18.67 19.38
C ILE A 470 -2.48 -17.28 19.91
N THR A 471 -3.09 -16.84 21.01
CA THR A 471 -2.77 -15.58 21.68
C THR A 471 -1.29 -15.53 22.06
N LEU A 472 -0.79 -16.57 22.72
CA LEU A 472 0.61 -16.67 23.13
C LEU A 472 1.54 -16.63 21.91
N ALA A 473 1.23 -17.38 20.85
CA ALA A 473 2.03 -17.38 19.63
C ALA A 473 2.10 -16.00 18.95
N LEU A 474 0.98 -15.30 18.84
CA LEU A 474 0.94 -13.96 18.25
C LEU A 474 1.67 -12.93 19.12
N LEU A 475 1.53 -12.99 20.44
CA LEU A 475 2.24 -12.08 21.35
C LEU A 475 3.75 -12.35 21.37
N THR A 476 4.19 -13.61 21.31
CA THR A 476 5.61 -13.96 21.18
C THR A 476 6.18 -13.47 19.85
N LEU A 477 5.42 -13.59 18.77
CA LEU A 477 5.80 -13.06 17.47
C LEU A 477 5.90 -11.51 17.49
N ALA A 478 4.94 -10.84 18.17
CA ALA A 478 4.98 -9.40 18.39
C ALA A 478 6.24 -8.97 19.17
N ALA A 479 6.54 -9.67 20.25
CA ALA A 479 7.76 -9.41 21.03
C ALA A 479 9.04 -9.63 20.20
N PHE A 480 9.07 -10.69 19.40
CA PHE A 480 10.20 -10.98 18.51
C PHE A 480 10.40 -9.87 17.46
N THR A 481 9.32 -9.38 16.84
CA THR A 481 9.40 -8.28 15.86
C THR A 481 9.92 -6.98 16.48
N LEU A 482 9.49 -6.64 17.69
CA LEU A 482 9.96 -5.47 18.43
C LEU A 482 11.41 -5.59 18.88
N LEU A 483 11.85 -6.79 19.32
CA LEU A 483 13.20 -7.00 19.88
C LEU A 483 14.26 -7.19 18.80
N THR A 484 13.91 -7.73 17.63
CA THR A 484 14.88 -8.02 16.56
C THR A 484 15.74 -6.83 16.15
N PRO A 485 15.19 -5.61 15.88
CA PRO A 485 16.01 -4.45 15.52
C PRO A 485 16.92 -4.01 16.67
N ILE A 486 16.44 -4.11 17.91
CA ILE A 486 17.21 -3.77 19.12
C ILE A 486 18.40 -4.71 19.26
N ILE A 487 18.17 -6.01 19.16
CA ILE A 487 19.23 -7.04 19.25
C ILE A 487 20.25 -6.85 18.13
N ARG A 488 19.82 -6.60 16.90
CA ARG A 488 20.73 -6.32 15.77
C ARG A 488 21.58 -5.08 16.02
N LYS A 489 21.04 -4.00 16.60
CA LYS A 489 21.76 -2.79 16.94
C LYS A 489 22.83 -3.07 18.00
N ILE A 490 22.48 -3.80 19.07
CA ILE A 490 23.41 -4.18 20.15
C ILE A 490 24.54 -5.06 19.60
N MET A 491 24.21 -6.03 18.74
CA MET A 491 25.24 -6.89 18.12
C MET A 491 26.19 -6.13 17.18
N ARG A 492 25.70 -5.09 16.49
CA ARG A 492 26.58 -4.22 15.66
C ARG A 492 27.51 -3.39 16.52
N LEU A 493 27.02 -2.82 17.63
CA LEU A 493 27.85 -2.05 18.57
C LEU A 493 28.92 -2.88 19.28
N ARG A 494 28.67 -4.19 19.46
CA ARG A 494 29.71 -5.11 20.04
C ARG A 494 30.76 -5.59 19.04
N ARG A 495 30.54 -5.38 17.74
CA ARG A 495 31.47 -5.76 16.67
C ARG A 495 32.36 -4.59 16.18
N GLN A 496 32.03 -3.38 16.62
CA GLN A 496 32.90 -2.19 16.51
C GLN A 496 33.73 -2.01 17.80
#